data_f5459023a7f7a492da15aff02f4fb086
#
_entry.id   f5459023a7f7a492da15aff02f4fb086
#
_cell.length_a   1.000
_cell.length_b   1.000
_cell.length_c   1.000
_cell.angle_alpha   90.00
_cell.angle_beta   90.00
_cell.angle_gamma   90.00
#
_symmetry.space_group_name_H-M   'P 1'
#
loop_
_entity.id
_entity.type
_entity.pdbx_description
1 polymer ?
#
loop_
_entity_poly.entity_id
_entity_poly.type
_entity_poly.pdbx_seq_one_letter_code
_entity_poly.pdbx_strand_id
1 'polypeptide(L)'
;MMTTLRNLPSVEGLLQTETTARMIAHFGRPLTLDALRQTLDEVRARFKLNPEAGLPSIDLILTQAESTLTAWTVSTLHPVINATGVILHTNLGRAPMSAATIHAMGVVSRGYSNLEFDLETGKRGSRLIHAESLLQKLTGAESGLVVNNCASAVLLTLSALANKKRV
;
A
#
# COMPACT_ATOMS: atom_id res chain seq x y z
N MET A 1 10.72 -15.10 44.57
CA MET A 1 11.76 -14.43 43.78
C MET A 1 11.16 -13.19 43.19
N MET A 2 11.73 -12.00 43.40
CA MET A 2 11.22 -10.77 42.75
C MET A 2 11.49 -10.86 41.25
N THR A 3 10.43 -10.80 40.46
CA THR A 3 10.53 -10.71 39.00
C THR A 3 11.11 -9.34 38.63
N THR A 4 12.17 -9.32 37.85
CA THR A 4 12.83 -8.06 37.45
C THR A 4 12.86 -7.96 35.91
N LEU A 5 13.02 -6.76 35.36
CA LEU A 5 13.16 -6.55 33.92
C LEU A 5 14.33 -7.30 33.27
N ARG A 6 15.28 -7.78 34.07
CA ARG A 6 16.38 -8.63 33.59
C ARG A 6 15.91 -10.00 33.12
N ASN A 7 14.74 -10.45 33.58
CA ASN A 7 14.12 -11.70 33.16
C ASN A 7 13.37 -11.60 31.82
N LEU A 8 13.24 -10.40 31.27
CA LEU A 8 12.62 -10.20 29.96
C LEU A 8 13.56 -10.76 28.87
N PRO A 9 13.04 -11.57 27.92
CA PRO A 9 13.86 -12.12 26.85
C PRO A 9 14.45 -10.99 25.98
N SER A 10 15.65 -11.24 25.46
CA SER A 10 16.24 -10.36 24.46
C SER A 10 15.56 -10.57 23.10
N VAL A 11 15.59 -9.55 22.24
CA VAL A 11 15.11 -9.68 20.84
C VAL A 11 15.83 -10.84 20.14
N GLU A 12 17.14 -10.98 20.36
CA GLU A 12 17.92 -12.06 19.77
C GLU A 12 17.45 -13.45 20.25
N GLY A 13 17.12 -13.59 21.54
CA GLY A 13 16.56 -14.84 22.07
C GLY A 13 15.20 -15.17 21.46
N LEU A 14 14.34 -14.15 21.23
CA LEU A 14 13.05 -14.35 20.56
C LEU A 14 13.22 -14.74 19.09
N LEU A 15 14.22 -14.20 18.40
CA LEU A 15 14.51 -14.52 17.00
C LEU A 15 14.90 -15.98 16.77
N GLN A 16 15.37 -16.70 17.80
CA GLN A 16 15.74 -18.11 17.71
C GLN A 16 14.52 -19.05 17.86
N THR A 17 13.34 -18.53 18.12
CA THR A 17 12.14 -19.35 18.28
C THR A 17 11.54 -19.75 16.94
N GLU A 18 10.94 -20.94 16.88
CA GLU A 18 10.24 -21.43 15.68
C GLU A 18 9.07 -20.51 15.28
N THR A 19 8.36 -19.99 16.28
CA THR A 19 7.26 -19.02 16.06
C THR A 19 7.75 -17.77 15.34
N THR A 20 8.89 -17.21 15.77
CA THR A 20 9.47 -16.05 15.08
C THR A 20 9.96 -16.39 13.67
N ALA A 21 10.50 -17.59 13.46
CA ALA A 21 10.87 -18.03 12.11
C ALA A 21 9.66 -18.06 11.15
N ARG A 22 8.49 -18.52 11.64
CA ARG A 22 7.22 -18.48 10.89
C ARG A 22 6.76 -17.06 10.62
N MET A 23 6.82 -16.16 11.61
CA MET A 23 6.51 -14.73 11.40
C MET A 23 7.42 -14.10 10.34
N ILE A 24 8.72 -14.37 10.38
CA ILE A 24 9.68 -13.87 9.39
C ILE A 24 9.36 -14.39 7.99
N ALA A 25 9.00 -15.66 7.86
CA ALA A 25 8.63 -16.25 6.57
C ALA A 25 7.37 -15.61 5.98
N HIS A 26 6.42 -15.19 6.84
CA HIS A 26 5.15 -14.62 6.40
C HIS A 26 5.19 -13.09 6.23
N PHE A 27 5.76 -12.36 7.19
CA PHE A 27 5.73 -10.89 7.24
C PHE A 27 7.06 -10.22 6.84
N GLY A 28 8.12 -11.01 6.71
CA GLY A 28 9.47 -10.51 6.50
C GLY A 28 10.18 -10.11 7.79
N ARG A 29 11.51 -10.21 7.78
CA ARG A 29 12.37 -9.96 8.96
C ARG A 29 12.26 -8.52 9.50
N PRO A 30 12.23 -7.45 8.69
CA PRO A 30 12.15 -6.09 9.21
C PRO A 30 10.90 -5.84 10.08
N LEU A 31 9.71 -6.15 9.54
CA LEU A 31 8.44 -5.96 10.27
C LEU A 31 8.39 -6.82 11.54
N THR A 32 8.87 -8.07 11.47
CA THR A 32 8.91 -8.96 12.63
C THR A 32 9.80 -8.40 13.74
N LEU A 33 10.97 -7.84 13.40
CA LEU A 33 11.85 -7.18 14.36
C LEU A 33 11.18 -5.99 15.03
N ASP A 34 10.50 -5.16 14.26
CA ASP A 34 9.84 -3.96 14.78
C ASP A 34 8.68 -4.34 15.71
N ALA A 35 7.87 -5.33 15.34
CA ALA A 35 6.80 -5.84 16.20
C ALA A 35 7.32 -6.42 17.51
N LEU A 36 8.40 -7.21 17.48
CA LEU A 36 9.02 -7.75 18.69
C LEU A 36 9.56 -6.65 19.61
N ARG A 37 10.22 -5.64 19.04
CA ARG A 37 10.74 -4.48 19.81
C ARG A 37 9.58 -3.70 20.44
N GLN A 38 8.56 -3.37 19.67
CA GLN A 38 7.39 -2.66 20.20
C GLN A 38 6.74 -3.45 21.33
N THR A 39 6.49 -4.74 21.15
CA THR A 39 5.89 -5.60 22.19
C THR A 39 6.73 -5.62 23.46
N LEU A 40 8.06 -5.76 23.34
CA LEU A 40 8.95 -5.73 24.50
C LEU A 40 8.95 -4.36 25.19
N ASP A 41 8.86 -3.27 24.46
CA ASP A 41 8.79 -1.92 25.03
C ASP A 41 7.47 -1.69 25.76
N GLU A 42 6.35 -2.19 25.22
CA GLU A 42 5.05 -2.18 25.89
C GLU A 42 5.06 -3.02 27.18
N VAL A 43 5.70 -4.18 27.16
CA VAL A 43 5.88 -5.02 28.36
C VAL A 43 6.71 -4.28 29.41
N ARG A 44 7.82 -3.63 29.01
CA ARG A 44 8.64 -2.81 29.92
C ARG A 44 7.86 -1.66 30.53
N ALA A 45 7.05 -0.97 29.72
CA ALA A 45 6.22 0.13 30.19
C ALA A 45 5.17 -0.34 31.20
N ARG A 46 4.46 -1.43 30.89
CA ARG A 46 3.47 -2.04 31.79
C ARG A 46 4.09 -2.49 33.11
N PHE A 47 5.23 -3.16 33.05
CA PHE A 47 5.93 -3.61 34.25
C PHE A 47 6.39 -2.47 35.15
N LYS A 48 6.83 -1.34 34.58
CA LYS A 48 7.19 -0.13 35.35
C LYS A 48 5.99 0.48 36.08
N LEU A 49 4.81 0.40 35.48
CA LEU A 49 3.57 0.92 36.10
C LEU A 49 3.00 -0.03 37.17
N ASN A 50 3.11 -1.33 36.96
CA ASN A 50 2.61 -2.35 37.89
C ASN A 50 3.57 -3.56 37.97
N PRO A 51 4.62 -3.47 38.79
CA PRO A 51 5.60 -4.57 38.95
C PRO A 51 4.99 -5.86 39.51
N GLU A 52 3.91 -5.78 40.28
CA GLU A 52 3.27 -6.93 40.92
C GLU A 52 2.56 -7.84 39.90
N ALA A 53 2.21 -7.33 38.74
CA ALA A 53 1.60 -8.12 37.66
C ALA A 53 2.57 -9.14 37.05
N GLY A 54 3.88 -9.02 37.34
CA GLY A 54 4.91 -9.90 36.80
C GLY A 54 5.19 -9.65 35.29
N LEU A 55 6.07 -10.48 34.73
CA LEU A 55 6.35 -10.47 33.28
C LEU A 55 5.52 -11.54 32.58
N PRO A 56 5.02 -11.26 31.36
CA PRO A 56 4.33 -12.26 30.56
C PRO A 56 5.29 -13.37 30.12
N SER A 57 4.72 -14.54 29.80
CA SER A 57 5.49 -15.64 29.20
C SER A 57 6.00 -15.27 27.80
N ILE A 58 7.03 -15.99 27.35
CA ILE A 58 7.57 -15.81 25.99
C ILE A 58 6.48 -16.04 24.95
N ASP A 59 5.65 -17.06 25.13
CA ASP A 59 4.55 -17.36 24.20
C ASP A 59 3.54 -16.22 24.11
N LEU A 60 3.23 -15.57 25.24
CA LEU A 60 2.32 -14.43 25.25
C LEU A 60 2.94 -13.21 24.53
N ILE A 61 4.24 -12.98 24.70
CA ILE A 61 4.99 -11.94 23.97
C ILE A 61 4.95 -12.20 22.47
N LEU A 62 5.20 -13.44 22.05
CA LEU A 62 5.18 -13.82 20.65
C LEU A 62 3.78 -13.71 20.04
N THR A 63 2.75 -14.15 20.76
CA THR A 63 1.35 -14.00 20.34
C THR A 63 0.96 -12.53 20.18
N GLN A 64 1.40 -11.66 21.08
CA GLN A 64 1.14 -10.23 21.00
C GLN A 64 1.86 -9.59 19.80
N ALA A 65 3.12 -9.98 19.54
CA ALA A 65 3.87 -9.52 18.39
C ALA A 65 3.22 -9.97 17.06
N GLU A 66 2.73 -11.20 16.99
CA GLU A 66 2.02 -11.72 15.82
C GLU A 66 0.69 -10.99 15.59
N SER A 67 -0.05 -10.69 16.66
CA SER A 67 -1.27 -9.88 16.59
C SER A 67 -0.98 -8.46 16.06
N THR A 68 0.12 -7.86 16.51
CA THR A 68 0.57 -6.55 16.02
C THR A 68 0.92 -6.60 14.53
N LEU A 69 1.66 -7.62 14.09
CA LEU A 69 1.99 -7.84 12.67
C LEU A 69 0.74 -8.00 11.81
N THR A 70 -0.21 -8.80 12.28
CA THR A 70 -1.48 -9.00 11.59
C THR A 70 -2.25 -7.67 11.47
N ALA A 71 -2.32 -6.89 12.54
CA ALA A 71 -2.99 -5.59 12.53
C ALA A 71 -2.32 -4.58 11.57
N TRP A 72 -0.98 -4.60 11.44
CA TRP A 72 -0.26 -3.73 10.51
C TRP A 72 -0.43 -4.11 9.05
N THR A 73 -0.66 -5.38 8.77
CA THR A 73 -0.68 -5.92 7.41
C THR A 73 -2.08 -6.22 6.88
N VAL A 74 -3.11 -6.12 7.75
CA VAL A 74 -4.49 -6.30 7.30
C VAL A 74 -4.87 -5.21 6.29
N SER A 75 -5.48 -5.63 5.19
CA SER A 75 -5.97 -4.70 4.18
C SER A 75 -7.07 -3.80 4.77
N THR A 76 -6.90 -2.49 4.63
CA THR A 76 -7.92 -1.49 4.99
C THR A 76 -8.91 -1.21 3.87
N LEU A 77 -8.60 -1.65 2.64
CA LEU A 77 -9.46 -1.48 1.47
C LEU A 77 -10.25 -2.75 1.22
N HIS A 78 -11.57 -2.66 1.34
CA HIS A 78 -12.47 -3.79 1.18
C HIS A 78 -13.54 -3.50 0.13
N PRO A 79 -14.02 -4.53 -0.60
CA PRO A 79 -15.19 -4.41 -1.44
C PRO A 79 -16.42 -4.02 -0.61
N VAL A 80 -17.22 -3.09 -1.14
CA VAL A 80 -18.46 -2.65 -0.51
C VAL A 80 -19.60 -2.66 -1.52
N ILE A 81 -20.85 -2.74 -1.04
CA ILE A 81 -22.03 -2.62 -1.87
C ILE A 81 -22.43 -1.14 -1.91
N ASN A 82 -22.47 -0.57 -3.12
CA ASN A 82 -22.97 0.77 -3.31
C ASN A 82 -24.50 0.78 -3.44
N ALA A 83 -25.19 1.15 -2.37
CA ALA A 83 -26.66 1.29 -2.33
C ALA A 83 -27.12 2.75 -2.31
N THR A 84 -26.25 3.70 -2.72
CA THR A 84 -26.56 5.15 -2.65
C THR A 84 -27.37 5.66 -3.84
N GLY A 85 -27.47 4.93 -4.94
CA GLY A 85 -28.04 5.38 -6.19
C GLY A 85 -27.11 6.28 -7.03
N VAL A 86 -25.89 6.56 -6.55
CA VAL A 86 -24.89 7.38 -7.26
C VAL A 86 -23.85 6.49 -7.91
N ILE A 87 -23.78 6.43 -9.23
CA ILE A 87 -22.84 5.56 -9.95
C ILE A 87 -21.41 6.02 -9.77
N LEU A 88 -21.11 7.31 -10.03
CA LEU A 88 -19.79 7.91 -9.85
C LEU A 88 -19.64 8.41 -8.41
N HIS A 89 -19.42 7.51 -7.47
CA HIS A 89 -19.37 7.85 -6.06
C HIS A 89 -17.94 8.12 -5.60
N THR A 90 -17.61 9.36 -5.30
CA THR A 90 -16.24 9.81 -4.97
C THR A 90 -15.61 9.10 -3.78
N ASN A 91 -16.39 8.71 -2.77
CA ASN A 91 -15.91 8.02 -1.56
C ASN A 91 -15.86 6.49 -1.73
N LEU A 92 -16.40 5.93 -2.83
CA LEU A 92 -16.47 4.49 -3.08
C LEU A 92 -15.62 4.08 -4.31
N GLY A 93 -14.55 4.80 -4.58
CA GLY A 93 -13.63 4.48 -5.67
C GLY A 93 -14.14 4.91 -7.06
N ARG A 94 -15.12 5.79 -7.12
CA ARG A 94 -15.83 6.31 -8.32
C ARG A 94 -16.71 5.27 -8.96
N ALA A 95 -16.24 4.50 -9.95
CA ALA A 95 -17.04 3.48 -10.62
C ALA A 95 -16.23 2.19 -10.80
N PRO A 96 -16.89 1.02 -10.78
CA PRO A 96 -16.24 -0.25 -11.11
C PRO A 96 -15.71 -0.25 -12.54
N MET A 97 -14.61 -0.94 -12.75
CA MET A 97 -14.06 -1.18 -14.09
C MET A 97 -14.72 -2.40 -14.73
N SER A 98 -14.79 -2.43 -16.06
CA SER A 98 -15.25 -3.61 -16.79
C SER A 98 -14.30 -4.80 -16.60
N ALA A 99 -14.81 -6.02 -16.72
CA ALA A 99 -14.01 -7.23 -16.67
C ALA A 99 -12.88 -7.23 -17.71
N ALA A 100 -13.13 -6.70 -18.90
CA ALA A 100 -12.11 -6.57 -19.95
C ALA A 100 -10.98 -5.60 -19.54
N THR A 101 -11.31 -4.49 -18.91
CA THR A 101 -10.32 -3.53 -18.40
C THR A 101 -9.47 -4.15 -17.29
N ILE A 102 -10.11 -4.84 -16.33
CA ILE A 102 -9.41 -5.53 -15.23
C ILE A 102 -8.46 -6.60 -15.81
N HIS A 103 -8.93 -7.37 -16.79
CA HIS A 103 -8.10 -8.37 -17.46
C HIS A 103 -6.89 -7.73 -18.15
N ALA A 104 -7.10 -6.69 -18.95
CA ALA A 104 -6.03 -6.00 -19.66
C ALA A 104 -4.98 -5.41 -18.69
N MET A 105 -5.41 -4.78 -17.60
CA MET A 105 -4.53 -4.30 -16.54
C MET A 105 -3.72 -5.45 -15.91
N GLY A 106 -4.38 -6.58 -15.62
CA GLY A 106 -3.72 -7.76 -15.06
C GLY A 106 -2.67 -8.36 -15.99
N VAL A 107 -2.90 -8.36 -17.30
CA VAL A 107 -1.93 -8.83 -18.30
C VAL A 107 -0.69 -7.93 -18.32
N VAL A 108 -0.88 -6.63 -18.42
CA VAL A 108 0.24 -5.66 -18.53
C VAL A 108 1.04 -5.56 -17.21
N SER A 109 0.38 -5.70 -16.06
CA SER A 109 1.03 -5.55 -14.74
C SER A 109 1.82 -6.76 -14.28
N ARG A 110 1.71 -7.91 -14.96
CA ARG A 110 2.44 -9.14 -14.57
C ARG A 110 3.91 -9.15 -14.96
N GLY A 111 4.36 -8.22 -15.79
CA GLY A 111 5.73 -8.18 -16.27
C GLY A 111 6.11 -6.82 -16.84
N TYR A 112 7.20 -6.79 -17.57
CA TYR A 112 7.59 -5.59 -18.29
C TYR A 112 6.67 -5.32 -19.47
N SER A 113 6.48 -4.04 -19.80
CA SER A 113 5.70 -3.60 -20.94
C SER A 113 6.46 -2.55 -21.77
N ASN A 114 6.02 -2.34 -22.99
CA ASN A 114 6.59 -1.34 -23.91
C ASN A 114 6.08 0.08 -23.66
N LEU A 115 5.77 0.43 -22.43
CA LEU A 115 5.13 1.72 -22.08
C LEU A 115 5.83 2.95 -22.71
N GLU A 116 7.15 2.96 -22.73
CA GLU A 116 7.97 4.00 -23.37
C GLU A 116 9.04 3.39 -24.29
N PHE A 117 8.77 2.25 -24.87
CA PHE A 117 9.71 1.55 -25.73
C PHE A 117 9.06 1.20 -27.07
N ASP A 118 9.66 1.67 -28.16
CA ASP A 118 9.26 1.35 -29.51
C ASP A 118 9.90 0.02 -29.95
N LEU A 119 9.05 -0.98 -30.13
CA LEU A 119 9.48 -2.35 -30.50
C LEU A 119 10.02 -2.45 -31.93
N GLU A 120 9.64 -1.57 -32.84
CA GLU A 120 10.09 -1.58 -34.23
C GLU A 120 11.48 -0.94 -34.35
N THR A 121 11.70 0.18 -33.72
CA THR A 121 12.96 0.94 -33.82
C THR A 121 13.97 0.57 -32.72
N GLY A 122 13.57 -0.14 -31.68
CA GLY A 122 14.40 -0.47 -30.54
C GLY A 122 14.82 0.75 -29.70
N LYS A 123 14.10 1.87 -29.79
CA LYS A 123 14.42 3.12 -29.12
C LYS A 123 13.34 3.53 -28.12
N ARG A 124 13.63 4.56 -27.32
CA ARG A 124 12.62 5.17 -26.44
C ARG A 124 11.51 5.79 -27.26
N GLY A 125 10.28 5.34 -26.99
CA GLY A 125 9.05 5.87 -27.55
C GLY A 125 8.32 6.82 -26.59
N SER A 126 7.11 7.22 -26.97
CA SER A 126 6.22 8.06 -26.16
C SER A 126 5.11 7.21 -25.53
N ARG A 127 4.87 7.37 -24.24
CA ARG A 127 3.70 6.76 -23.56
C ARG A 127 2.35 7.29 -24.04
N LEU A 128 2.32 8.43 -24.68
CA LEU A 128 1.10 9.09 -25.12
C LEU A 128 0.39 8.30 -26.20
N ILE A 129 1.13 7.62 -27.07
CA ILE A 129 0.61 6.85 -28.20
C ILE A 129 -0.43 5.79 -27.80
N HIS A 130 -0.33 5.26 -26.58
CA HIS A 130 -1.22 4.19 -26.11
C HIS A 130 -2.65 4.66 -25.83
N ALA A 131 -2.87 5.95 -25.62
CA ALA A 131 -4.20 6.51 -25.31
C ALA A 131 -4.66 7.57 -26.31
N GLU A 132 -3.74 8.31 -26.94
CA GLU A 132 -4.05 9.49 -27.76
C GLU A 132 -5.02 9.18 -28.91
N SER A 133 -4.72 8.16 -29.72
CA SER A 133 -5.56 7.79 -30.86
C SER A 133 -6.97 7.36 -30.48
N LEU A 134 -7.13 6.73 -29.30
CA LEU A 134 -8.45 6.36 -28.79
C LEU A 134 -9.21 7.57 -28.27
N LEU A 135 -8.53 8.50 -27.61
CA LEU A 135 -9.13 9.76 -27.15
C LEU A 135 -9.62 10.59 -28.33
N GLN A 136 -8.80 10.74 -29.37
CA GLN A 136 -9.20 11.40 -30.61
C GLN A 136 -10.47 10.79 -31.22
N LYS A 137 -10.52 9.47 -31.36
CA LYS A 137 -11.67 8.75 -31.90
C LYS A 137 -12.95 8.90 -31.08
N LEU A 138 -12.81 8.88 -29.74
CA LEU A 138 -13.95 8.93 -28.81
C LEU A 138 -14.51 10.35 -28.65
N THR A 139 -13.67 11.38 -28.73
CA THR A 139 -14.04 12.76 -28.42
C THR A 139 -14.16 13.64 -29.66
N GLY A 140 -13.55 13.27 -30.78
CA GLY A 140 -13.42 14.09 -31.97
C GLY A 140 -12.36 15.21 -31.82
N ALA A 141 -11.58 15.21 -30.74
CA ALA A 141 -10.51 16.19 -30.54
C ALA A 141 -9.33 15.92 -31.47
N GLU A 142 -8.57 16.95 -31.83
CA GLU A 142 -7.36 16.83 -32.68
C GLU A 142 -6.21 16.10 -31.97
N SER A 143 -6.13 16.22 -30.63
CA SER A 143 -5.15 15.55 -29.80
C SER A 143 -5.70 15.26 -28.40
N GLY A 144 -5.06 14.36 -27.68
CA GLY A 144 -5.46 13.99 -26.33
C GLY A 144 -4.25 13.68 -25.43
N LEU A 145 -4.30 14.19 -24.21
CA LEU A 145 -3.26 13.95 -23.19
C LEU A 145 -3.89 13.42 -21.91
N VAL A 146 -3.35 12.30 -21.43
CA VAL A 146 -3.73 11.74 -20.12
C VAL A 146 -2.77 12.24 -19.06
N VAL A 147 -3.32 12.78 -17.98
CA VAL A 147 -2.60 13.19 -16.78
C VAL A 147 -3.14 12.45 -15.56
N ASN A 148 -2.39 12.43 -14.46
CA ASN A 148 -2.69 11.61 -13.29
C ASN A 148 -3.91 12.05 -12.48
N ASN A 149 -4.34 13.31 -12.61
CA ASN A 149 -5.52 13.83 -11.90
C ASN A 149 -6.07 15.11 -12.55
N CYS A 150 -7.29 15.50 -12.13
CA CYS A 150 -7.96 16.69 -12.62
C CYS A 150 -7.19 17.99 -12.29
N ALA A 151 -6.57 18.10 -11.14
CA ALA A 151 -5.80 19.29 -10.76
C ALA A 151 -4.63 19.53 -11.73
N SER A 152 -3.91 18.47 -12.09
CA SER A 152 -2.85 18.54 -13.12
C SER A 152 -3.39 18.92 -14.50
N ALA A 153 -4.57 18.40 -14.89
CA ALA A 153 -5.22 18.77 -16.15
C ALA A 153 -5.56 20.26 -16.18
N VAL A 154 -6.18 20.76 -15.12
CA VAL A 154 -6.56 22.18 -15.00
C VAL A 154 -5.31 23.07 -14.99
N LEU A 155 -4.29 22.73 -14.22
CA LEU A 155 -3.03 23.48 -14.17
C LEU A 155 -2.37 23.57 -15.54
N LEU A 156 -2.29 22.44 -16.24
CA LEU A 156 -1.71 22.39 -17.59
C LEU A 156 -2.50 23.27 -18.57
N THR A 157 -3.82 23.14 -18.57
CA THR A 157 -4.72 23.92 -19.42
C THR A 157 -4.58 25.43 -19.15
N LEU A 158 -4.62 25.84 -17.89
CA LEU A 158 -4.48 27.25 -17.52
C LEU A 158 -3.08 27.79 -17.85
N SER A 159 -2.04 26.99 -17.64
CA SER A 159 -0.67 27.39 -18.00
C SER A 159 -0.50 27.60 -19.50
N ALA A 160 -1.15 26.80 -20.32
CA ALA A 160 -1.07 26.90 -21.78
C ALA A 160 -1.93 28.05 -22.33
N LEU A 161 -3.18 28.19 -21.86
CA LEU A 161 -4.18 29.08 -22.48
C LEU A 161 -4.34 30.42 -21.75
N ALA A 162 -4.09 30.46 -20.45
CA ALA A 162 -4.38 31.62 -19.60
C ALA A 162 -3.14 32.25 -18.97
N ASN A 163 -1.94 31.95 -19.45
CA ASN A 163 -0.71 32.53 -18.93
C ASN A 163 -0.76 34.06 -19.01
N LYS A 164 -0.55 34.75 -17.87
CA LYS A 164 -0.65 36.22 -17.71
C LYS A 164 -2.02 36.82 -18.05
N LYS A 165 -3.09 36.02 -18.10
CA LYS A 165 -4.45 36.48 -18.27
C LYS A 165 -5.24 36.38 -16.96
N ARG A 166 -6.31 37.16 -16.84
CA ARG A 166 -7.30 36.96 -15.75
C ARG A 166 -8.19 35.78 -16.11
N VAL A 167 -8.43 34.90 -15.15
CA VAL A 167 -9.30 33.73 -15.23
C VAL A 167 -10.41 33.89 -14.21
#